data_041f4aa2cb0e4d472783d2b0c7a3e812
#
_entry.id   041f4aa2cb0e4d472783d2b0c7a3e812
#
_cell.length_a   1.000
_cell.length_b   1.000
_cell.length_c   1.000
_cell.angle_alpha   90.00
_cell.angle_beta   90.00
_cell.angle_gamma   90.00
#
_symmetry.space_group_name_H-M   'P 1'
#
loop_
_entity.id
_entity.type
_entity.pdbx_description
1 polymer ?
#
loop_
_entity_poly.entity_id
_entity_poly.type
_entity_poly.pdbx_seq_one_letter_code
_entity_poly.pdbx_strand_id
1 'polypeptide(L)'
;MVYVVSYEEEGEFTRIGNSEFYATPQGKIYALVPSGGKFELKGVRADKFRVLASGDYRGRNVGADENAVYCGNLAMIGLNPSRARAIGNGYFTDGEISYFCDDRGELIAELGAFTEAVGTIAYALFGANKPQSYIYKFKRVSSINLTPILNFGFAAENATKDDKSGMQVGKNIGGNNQKGREKISGGVGRVYFEGEELADADVASLRYVKDVRGRNSDFYVTDGRNVYFKSSRLAVKFTPTLHEAANFGGVRYLLEPASGVVYADGHEFAPEFAPYSLLFGVPSAHAYHLLFRGKDGIYFWERDENGELKRAGDDPLANEISPLSGSVFVSGGHTYFVQSREIWRRTKYRKWLSSRHTELFRLETSERWRKIGLVRNGVYGAVYANGDKIYYFDAMGIGQLINSSVYEITDPAVTQILTRPYDPRGKNPSDEDIREMIKEGQLVPAKGELVFEAVSSYDGEERYALWVFLGVAILAAIIGKAFESRKRAKTPKNQTTTKPRGRAKFGR
;
A
#
# COMPACT_ATOMS: atom_id res chain seq x y z
N MET A 1 16.10 -5.94 -2.65
CA MET A 1 15.68 -6.12 -1.26
C MET A 1 16.38 -7.39 -0.77
N VAL A 2 17.40 -7.25 0.05
CA VAL A 2 18.14 -8.41 0.60
C VAL A 2 17.44 -8.76 1.91
N TYR A 3 16.73 -9.87 1.92
CA TYR A 3 16.23 -10.46 3.16
C TYR A 3 17.43 -11.04 3.90
N VAL A 4 17.95 -10.33 4.87
CA VAL A 4 18.86 -10.92 5.85
C VAL A 4 17.98 -11.58 6.91
N VAL A 5 17.69 -12.84 6.71
CA VAL A 5 17.22 -13.71 7.77
C VAL A 5 18.35 -13.73 8.81
N SER A 6 18.05 -13.43 10.07
CA SER A 6 19.04 -13.64 11.13
C SER A 6 19.34 -15.13 11.19
N TYR A 7 20.50 -15.54 10.67
CA TYR A 7 21.05 -16.87 10.89
C TYR A 7 21.68 -16.92 12.29
N GLU A 8 20.91 -16.58 13.29
CA GLU A 8 21.25 -17.02 14.63
C GLU A 8 20.47 -18.31 14.85
N GLU A 9 21.26 -19.38 14.79
CA GLU A 9 20.86 -20.75 15.02
C GLU A 9 19.79 -21.27 14.03
N GLU A 10 20.15 -22.22 13.20
CA GLU A 10 19.29 -23.20 12.56
C GLU A 10 18.60 -24.05 13.64
N GLY A 11 17.77 -23.40 14.46
CA GLY A 11 16.90 -24.04 15.40
C GLY A 11 15.50 -24.08 14.82
N GLU A 12 14.81 -25.18 15.00
CA GLU A 12 13.42 -25.34 14.61
C GLU A 12 12.54 -24.32 15.34
N PHE A 13 12.15 -23.25 14.65
CA PHE A 13 11.15 -22.32 15.16
C PHE A 13 9.76 -22.93 15.04
N THR A 14 9.12 -23.17 16.15
CA THR A 14 7.73 -23.62 16.19
C THR A 14 6.82 -22.42 16.40
N ARG A 15 5.88 -22.19 15.47
CA ARG A 15 4.88 -21.13 15.58
C ARG A 15 3.92 -21.44 16.74
N ILE A 16 3.66 -20.45 17.59
CA ILE A 16 2.75 -20.59 18.73
C ILE A 16 1.30 -20.36 18.24
N GLY A 17 0.56 -21.43 18.02
CA GLY A 17 -0.81 -21.37 17.52
C GLY A 17 -0.91 -20.59 16.19
N ASN A 18 -1.95 -19.78 16.06
CA ASN A 18 -2.15 -18.92 14.87
C ASN A 18 -1.66 -17.48 15.14
N SER A 19 -0.47 -17.33 15.73
CA SER A 19 0.09 -16.03 16.09
C SER A 19 1.35 -15.70 15.29
N GLU A 20 1.86 -14.50 15.45
CA GLU A 20 3.14 -14.03 14.89
C GLU A 20 4.30 -14.25 15.90
N PHE A 21 4.13 -15.19 16.87
CA PHE A 21 5.15 -15.59 17.84
C PHE A 21 5.63 -17.01 17.55
N TYR A 22 6.91 -17.23 17.89
CA TYR A 22 7.60 -18.50 17.68
C TYR A 22 8.38 -18.88 18.94
N ALA A 23 8.38 -20.17 19.25
CA ALA A 23 9.20 -20.75 20.32
C ALA A 23 10.37 -21.55 19.72
N THR A 24 11.50 -21.57 20.41
CA THR A 24 12.62 -22.46 20.12
C THR A 24 12.61 -23.67 21.06
N PRO A 25 13.31 -24.76 20.72
CA PRO A 25 13.50 -25.91 21.63
C PRO A 25 14.11 -25.54 22.99
N GLN A 26 14.88 -24.44 23.03
CA GLN A 26 15.50 -23.92 24.28
C GLN A 26 14.51 -23.09 25.11
N GLY A 27 13.26 -22.95 24.66
CA GLY A 27 12.21 -22.23 25.38
C GLY A 27 12.26 -20.71 25.25
N LYS A 28 13.03 -20.19 24.29
CA LYS A 28 13.03 -18.74 23.96
C LYS A 28 11.82 -18.38 23.08
N ILE A 29 11.31 -17.16 23.25
CA ILE A 29 10.21 -16.62 22.43
C ILE A 29 10.73 -15.55 21.48
N TYR A 30 10.26 -15.63 20.23
CA TYR A 30 10.54 -14.67 19.18
C TYR A 30 9.22 -14.11 18.63
N ALA A 31 9.20 -12.81 18.35
CA ALA A 31 8.13 -12.13 17.63
C ALA A 31 8.54 -11.88 16.19
N LEU A 32 7.65 -12.15 15.23
CA LEU A 32 7.81 -11.65 13.87
C LEU A 32 7.70 -10.12 13.90
N VAL A 33 8.57 -9.42 13.17
CA VAL A 33 8.58 -7.95 13.13
C VAL A 33 8.28 -7.43 11.73
N PRO A 34 7.67 -6.23 11.60
CA PRO A 34 7.28 -5.69 10.30
C PRO A 34 8.45 -5.46 9.33
N SER A 35 9.65 -5.21 9.85
CA SER A 35 10.89 -5.09 9.05
C SER A 35 11.38 -6.42 8.45
N GLY A 36 10.66 -7.50 8.71
CA GLY A 36 11.07 -8.86 8.37
C GLY A 36 12.10 -9.44 9.35
N GLY A 37 11.93 -10.72 9.64
CA GLY A 37 12.74 -11.46 10.61
C GLY A 37 12.04 -11.66 11.94
N LYS A 38 12.73 -12.36 12.85
CA LYS A 38 12.23 -12.71 14.17
C LYS A 38 13.10 -12.05 15.23
N PHE A 39 12.47 -11.41 16.22
CA PHE A 39 13.15 -10.77 17.34
C PHE A 39 12.91 -11.55 18.62
N GLU A 40 13.99 -11.88 19.35
CA GLU A 40 13.90 -12.51 20.65
C GLU A 40 13.24 -11.56 21.66
N LEU A 41 12.21 -12.02 22.34
CA LEU A 41 11.68 -11.37 23.53
C LEU A 41 12.57 -11.76 24.73
N LYS A 42 13.57 -10.92 25.00
CA LYS A 42 14.60 -11.22 26.00
C LYS A 42 14.00 -11.45 27.39
N GLY A 43 14.36 -12.58 28.00
CA GLY A 43 13.87 -12.96 29.34
C GLY A 43 12.50 -13.59 29.38
N VAL A 44 11.81 -13.69 28.25
CA VAL A 44 10.49 -14.35 28.12
C VAL A 44 10.69 -15.85 27.92
N ARG A 45 9.97 -16.66 28.69
CA ARG A 45 10.03 -18.12 28.63
C ARG A 45 8.77 -18.68 27.98
N ALA A 46 8.93 -19.72 27.17
CA ALA A 46 7.83 -20.34 26.42
C ALA A 46 6.75 -20.94 27.34
N ASP A 47 7.13 -21.47 28.49
CA ASP A 47 6.20 -22.05 29.47
C ASP A 47 5.35 -21.00 30.22
N LYS A 48 5.72 -19.72 30.12
CA LYS A 48 5.04 -18.58 30.75
C LYS A 48 4.36 -17.66 29.74
N PHE A 49 4.60 -17.89 28.44
CA PHE A 49 4.09 -17.04 27.38
C PHE A 49 2.74 -17.53 26.88
N ARG A 50 1.79 -16.62 26.72
CA ARG A 50 0.49 -16.88 26.11
C ARG A 50 0.16 -15.86 25.03
N VAL A 51 -0.48 -16.31 23.95
CA VAL A 51 -0.99 -15.44 22.89
C VAL A 51 -2.34 -14.88 23.32
N LEU A 52 -2.54 -13.58 23.13
CA LEU A 52 -3.80 -12.90 23.37
C LEU A 52 -4.61 -12.85 22.06
N ALA A 53 -5.10 -14.00 21.62
CA ALA A 53 -5.87 -14.08 20.38
C ALA A 53 -7.25 -13.41 20.52
N SER A 54 -7.62 -12.60 19.54
CA SER A 54 -8.95 -11.98 19.42
C SER A 54 -9.93 -12.81 18.59
N GLY A 55 -9.47 -13.88 17.96
CA GLY A 55 -10.28 -14.68 17.03
C GLY A 55 -10.42 -14.07 15.64
N ASP A 56 -10.05 -12.81 15.45
CA ASP A 56 -9.95 -12.13 14.17
C ASP A 56 -8.52 -12.17 13.59
N TYR A 57 -8.36 -11.74 12.36
CA TYR A 57 -7.06 -11.73 11.69
C TYR A 57 -6.08 -10.74 12.36
N ARG A 58 -6.60 -9.65 12.90
CA ARG A 58 -5.83 -8.63 13.62
C ARG A 58 -5.66 -9.04 15.08
N GLY A 59 -4.49 -8.87 15.64
CA GLY A 59 -4.17 -9.27 17.01
C GLY A 59 -3.38 -10.57 17.11
N ARG A 60 -2.93 -11.14 15.98
CA ARG A 60 -2.01 -12.29 15.95
C ARG A 60 -0.63 -11.95 16.50
N ASN A 61 -0.31 -10.67 16.56
CA ASN A 61 0.96 -10.11 17.02
C ASN A 61 0.91 -9.65 18.49
N VAL A 62 -0.11 -10.06 19.28
CA VAL A 62 -0.19 -9.71 20.71
C VAL A 62 -0.08 -10.94 21.58
N GLY A 63 0.85 -10.85 22.55
CA GLY A 63 1.10 -11.89 23.53
C GLY A 63 1.45 -11.30 24.89
N ALA A 64 1.48 -12.14 25.90
CA ALA A 64 1.85 -11.75 27.27
C ALA A 64 2.66 -12.85 27.96
N ASP A 65 3.60 -12.45 28.82
CA ASP A 65 4.18 -13.29 29.83
C ASP A 65 3.71 -12.88 31.23
N GLU A 66 4.42 -13.25 32.29
CA GLU A 66 4.10 -12.84 33.66
C GLU A 66 4.45 -11.37 33.97
N ASN A 67 5.29 -10.72 33.13
CA ASN A 67 5.85 -9.39 33.39
C ASN A 67 5.24 -8.32 32.47
N ALA A 68 4.90 -8.63 31.21
CA ALA A 68 4.47 -7.65 30.24
C ALA A 68 3.47 -8.20 29.20
N VAL A 69 2.76 -7.29 28.55
CA VAL A 69 1.98 -7.54 27.34
C VAL A 69 2.74 -6.93 26.17
N TYR A 70 2.84 -7.66 25.06
CA TYR A 70 3.65 -7.30 23.91
C TYR A 70 2.77 -7.08 22.67
N CYS A 71 3.01 -6.00 21.95
CA CYS A 71 2.59 -5.80 20.58
C CYS A 71 3.79 -6.12 19.67
N GLY A 72 3.82 -7.31 19.09
CA GLY A 72 5.02 -7.85 18.46
C GLY A 72 6.17 -7.96 19.47
N ASN A 73 7.27 -7.28 19.16
CA ASN A 73 8.44 -7.22 20.05
C ASN A 73 8.44 -6.03 21.03
N LEU A 74 7.40 -5.22 21.05
CA LEU A 74 7.31 -4.01 21.85
C LEU A 74 6.39 -4.22 23.06
N ALA A 75 6.87 -3.91 24.27
CA ALA A 75 6.06 -4.01 25.47
C ALA A 75 5.05 -2.86 25.57
N MET A 76 3.78 -3.18 25.79
CA MET A 76 2.68 -2.21 26.05
C MET A 76 2.70 -1.87 27.56
N ILE A 77 3.30 -0.71 27.86
CA ILE A 77 3.59 -0.31 29.25
C ILE A 77 2.29 -0.05 30.03
N GLY A 78 2.20 -0.64 31.23
CA GLY A 78 1.12 -0.39 32.18
C GLY A 78 -0.06 -1.36 32.10
N LEU A 79 -0.19 -2.18 31.00
CA LEU A 79 -1.15 -3.27 31.01
C LEU A 79 -0.75 -4.35 32.01
N ASN A 80 -1.69 -4.78 32.83
CA ASN A 80 -1.48 -5.91 33.74
C ASN A 80 -1.54 -7.23 32.96
N PRO A 81 -0.43 -7.97 32.82
CA PRO A 81 -0.41 -9.16 31.98
C PRO A 81 -1.37 -10.25 32.44
N SER A 82 -1.59 -10.41 33.74
CA SER A 82 -2.46 -11.45 34.29
C SER A 82 -3.94 -11.25 33.96
N ARG A 83 -4.39 -10.00 33.75
CA ARG A 83 -5.76 -9.60 33.41
C ARG A 83 -5.94 -9.23 31.93
N ALA A 84 -4.85 -9.12 31.18
CA ALA A 84 -4.88 -8.68 29.82
C ALA A 84 -5.68 -9.66 28.93
N ARG A 85 -6.56 -9.12 28.12
CA ARG A 85 -7.42 -9.85 27.18
C ARG A 85 -7.67 -9.06 25.90
N ALA A 86 -7.94 -9.77 24.82
CA ALA A 86 -8.38 -9.16 23.58
C ALA A 86 -9.84 -8.68 23.69
N ILE A 87 -10.13 -7.54 23.12
CA ILE A 87 -11.50 -7.01 22.93
C ILE A 87 -11.98 -7.37 21.51
N GLY A 88 -11.11 -7.32 20.51
CA GLY A 88 -11.36 -7.48 19.08
C GLY A 88 -10.92 -6.26 18.27
N ASN A 89 -10.88 -6.36 16.95
CA ASN A 89 -10.46 -5.31 16.02
C ASN A 89 -9.08 -4.68 16.36
N GLY A 90 -8.17 -5.44 17.00
CA GLY A 90 -6.86 -4.95 17.41
C GLY A 90 -6.82 -4.26 18.78
N TYR A 91 -7.93 -4.25 19.53
CA TYR A 91 -7.99 -3.66 20.87
C TYR A 91 -7.79 -4.70 21.98
N PHE A 92 -7.07 -4.30 23.02
CA PHE A 92 -6.71 -5.10 24.20
C PHE A 92 -6.90 -4.29 25.48
N THR A 93 -7.30 -4.94 26.57
CA THR A 93 -7.52 -4.29 27.86
C THR A 93 -7.18 -5.24 29.02
N ASP A 94 -6.83 -4.67 30.17
CA ASP A 94 -6.79 -5.37 31.45
C ASP A 94 -7.98 -4.97 32.37
N GLY A 95 -8.89 -4.14 31.87
CA GLY A 95 -10.02 -3.59 32.61
C GLY A 95 -9.73 -2.22 33.26
N GLU A 96 -8.49 -1.76 33.27
CA GLU A 96 -8.08 -0.44 33.76
C GLU A 96 -7.47 0.43 32.67
N ILE A 97 -6.84 -0.20 31.69
CA ILE A 97 -6.20 0.45 30.55
C ILE A 97 -6.59 -0.30 29.27
N SER A 98 -6.73 0.40 28.19
CA SER A 98 -6.92 -0.18 26.86
C SER A 98 -5.85 0.29 25.87
N TYR A 99 -5.48 -0.60 24.97
CA TYR A 99 -4.56 -0.32 23.87
C TYR A 99 -5.12 -0.83 22.55
N PHE A 100 -4.81 -0.12 21.49
CA PHE A 100 -4.85 -0.63 20.12
C PHE A 100 -3.44 -1.07 19.73
N CYS A 101 -3.29 -2.26 19.13
CA CYS A 101 -2.03 -2.74 18.55
C CYS A 101 -2.28 -3.00 17.06
N ASP A 102 -1.59 -2.25 16.20
CA ASP A 102 -1.66 -2.43 14.75
C ASP A 102 -0.81 -3.64 14.33
N ASP A 103 -1.30 -4.42 13.39
CA ASP A 103 -0.58 -5.53 12.75
C ASP A 103 0.25 -5.07 11.54
N ARG A 104 0.11 -3.82 11.14
CA ARG A 104 0.90 -3.19 10.07
C ARG A 104 2.12 -2.49 10.65
N GLY A 105 3.24 -2.57 9.91
CA GLY A 105 4.43 -1.83 10.29
C GLY A 105 4.32 -0.35 9.97
N GLU A 106 4.75 0.50 10.88
CA GLU A 106 4.97 1.93 10.64
C GLU A 106 6.45 2.20 10.44
N LEU A 107 6.78 3.01 9.42
CA LEU A 107 8.16 3.41 9.14
C LEU A 107 8.65 4.37 10.22
N ILE A 108 9.81 4.07 10.81
CA ILE A 108 10.48 4.99 11.73
C ILE A 108 11.24 6.03 10.90
N ALA A 109 10.66 7.21 10.72
CA ALA A 109 11.25 8.31 9.96
C ALA A 109 12.61 8.77 10.49
N GLU A 110 12.85 8.60 11.80
CA GLU A 110 14.09 9.01 12.49
C GLU A 110 15.30 8.12 12.15
N LEU A 111 15.07 6.89 11.62
CA LEU A 111 16.16 5.95 11.40
C LEU A 111 17.04 6.34 10.21
N GLY A 112 16.59 7.12 9.27
CA GLY A 112 17.31 7.54 8.07
C GLY A 112 18.05 6.40 7.34
N ALA A 113 18.08 6.41 6.04
CA ALA A 113 18.68 5.35 5.22
C ALA A 113 20.16 5.04 5.58
N PHE A 114 20.90 6.05 6.04
CA PHE A 114 22.29 5.90 6.48
C PHE A 114 22.41 5.08 7.77
N THR A 115 21.59 5.37 8.78
CA THR A 115 21.60 4.66 10.09
C THR A 115 21.18 3.21 9.91
N GLU A 116 20.19 2.95 9.04
CA GLU A 116 19.75 1.60 8.68
C GLU A 116 20.86 0.81 7.99
N ALA A 117 21.56 1.41 7.02
CA ALA A 117 22.66 0.78 6.32
C ALA A 117 23.83 0.45 7.25
N VAL A 118 24.25 1.40 8.09
CA VAL A 118 25.32 1.20 9.09
C VAL A 118 24.95 0.14 10.10
N GLY A 119 23.74 0.17 10.62
CA GLY A 119 23.24 -0.82 11.56
C GLY A 119 23.15 -2.23 10.96
N THR A 120 22.73 -2.34 9.68
CA THR A 120 22.68 -3.62 8.96
C THR A 120 24.09 -4.17 8.75
N ILE A 121 25.08 -3.34 8.44
CA ILE A 121 26.48 -3.74 8.33
C ILE A 121 27.03 -4.17 9.70
N ALA A 122 26.74 -3.41 10.75
CA ALA A 122 27.16 -3.75 12.11
C ALA A 122 26.54 -5.08 12.57
N TYR A 123 25.29 -5.35 12.22
CA TYR A 123 24.65 -6.63 12.45
C TYR A 123 25.35 -7.76 11.70
N ALA A 124 25.64 -7.59 10.41
CA ALA A 124 26.26 -8.62 9.60
C ALA A 124 27.71 -8.93 10.01
N LEU A 125 28.47 -7.92 10.50
CA LEU A 125 29.89 -8.09 10.83
C LEU A 125 30.16 -8.41 12.29
N PHE A 126 29.30 -7.98 13.19
CA PHE A 126 29.57 -7.99 14.65
C PHE A 126 28.45 -8.60 15.48
N GLY A 127 27.36 -9.10 14.84
CA GLY A 127 26.21 -9.63 15.57
C GLY A 127 25.45 -8.56 16.39
N ALA A 128 25.59 -7.26 16.05
CA ALA A 128 24.81 -6.21 16.69
C ALA A 128 23.32 -6.36 16.38
N ASN A 129 22.44 -5.76 17.18
CA ASN A 129 21.01 -5.79 16.88
C ASN A 129 20.72 -5.16 15.51
N LYS A 130 19.99 -5.87 14.64
CA LYS A 130 19.57 -5.34 13.34
C LYS A 130 18.63 -4.17 13.58
N PRO A 131 18.84 -2.99 12.94
CA PRO A 131 17.90 -1.89 13.03
C PRO A 131 16.56 -2.28 12.41
N GLN A 132 15.48 -1.84 13.04
CA GLN A 132 14.14 -2.02 12.52
C GLN A 132 13.69 -0.74 11.84
N SER A 133 13.54 -0.74 10.51
CA SER A 133 12.98 0.39 9.75
C SER A 133 11.47 0.51 9.96
N TYR A 134 10.80 -0.63 10.23
CA TYR A 134 9.38 -0.70 10.51
C TYR A 134 9.16 -1.35 11.88
N ILE A 135 8.32 -0.73 12.70
CA ILE A 135 7.91 -1.25 14.00
C ILE A 135 6.39 -1.41 14.03
N TYR A 136 5.90 -2.24 14.95
CA TYR A 136 4.48 -2.24 15.27
C TYR A 136 4.10 -0.94 15.97
N LYS A 137 2.93 -0.41 15.61
CA LYS A 137 2.35 0.75 16.28
C LYS A 137 1.35 0.27 17.33
N PHE A 138 1.46 0.82 18.51
CA PHE A 138 0.41 0.65 19.51
C PHE A 138 0.08 2.00 20.14
N LYS A 139 -1.18 2.16 20.52
CA LYS A 139 -1.68 3.41 21.08
C LYS A 139 -2.56 3.14 22.30
N ARG A 140 -2.30 3.86 23.38
CA ARG A 140 -3.18 3.85 24.54
C ARG A 140 -4.50 4.55 24.20
N VAL A 141 -5.61 3.93 24.54
CA VAL A 141 -6.97 4.45 24.34
C VAL A 141 -7.51 4.98 25.64
N SER A 142 -8.18 6.12 25.61
CA SER A 142 -8.72 6.79 26.81
C SER A 142 -9.88 6.06 27.47
N SER A 143 -10.52 5.11 26.75
CA SER A 143 -11.64 4.33 27.27
C SER A 143 -11.23 2.89 27.61
N ILE A 144 -11.84 2.34 28.65
CA ILE A 144 -11.65 0.96 29.10
C ILE A 144 -12.81 0.04 28.71
N ASN A 145 -14.00 0.60 28.44
CA ASN A 145 -15.22 -0.12 28.11
C ASN A 145 -15.48 -0.09 26.60
N LEU A 146 -14.59 -0.74 25.85
CA LEU A 146 -14.68 -0.77 24.39
C LEU A 146 -15.42 -1.99 23.89
N THR A 147 -16.20 -1.80 22.84
CA THR A 147 -16.80 -2.88 22.02
C THR A 147 -16.36 -2.70 20.57
N PRO A 148 -15.88 -3.77 19.91
CA PRO A 148 -15.59 -3.72 18.49
C PRO A 148 -16.86 -3.41 17.70
N ILE A 149 -16.77 -2.43 16.79
CA ILE A 149 -17.83 -2.07 15.85
C ILE A 149 -17.25 -2.06 14.45
N LEU A 150 -18.10 -2.24 13.45
CA LEU A 150 -17.61 -2.32 12.07
C LEU A 150 -16.47 -3.35 11.94
N ASN A 151 -15.49 -3.08 11.03
CA ASN A 151 -14.28 -3.90 10.88
C ASN A 151 -13.04 -2.98 10.94
N PHE A 152 -11.84 -3.55 10.80
CA PHE A 152 -10.59 -2.79 10.55
C PHE A 152 -10.22 -1.72 11.58
N GLY A 153 -10.31 -2.05 12.88
CA GLY A 153 -9.79 -1.18 13.94
C GLY A 153 -10.79 -0.20 14.53
N PHE A 154 -12.08 -0.32 14.20
CA PHE A 154 -13.11 0.48 14.85
C PHE A 154 -13.57 -0.13 16.19
N ALA A 155 -13.72 0.73 17.20
CA ALA A 155 -14.35 0.40 18.47
C ALA A 155 -15.19 1.55 18.98
N ALA A 156 -16.23 1.24 19.75
CA ALA A 156 -17.05 2.21 20.46
C ALA A 156 -16.94 2.04 21.97
N GLU A 157 -17.00 3.13 22.71
CA GLU A 157 -17.12 3.14 24.14
C GLU A 157 -18.55 2.71 24.53
N ASN A 158 -18.68 1.73 25.39
CA ASN A 158 -19.97 1.36 25.97
C ASN A 158 -20.35 2.40 27.00
N ALA A 159 -21.60 2.86 26.96
CA ALA A 159 -22.15 3.66 28.05
C ALA A 159 -22.01 2.90 29.37
N THR A 160 -21.49 3.55 30.39
CA THR A 160 -21.40 2.96 31.73
C THR A 160 -22.80 2.62 32.25
N LYS A 161 -22.95 1.53 33.01
CA LYS A 161 -24.19 1.01 33.53
C LYS A 161 -25.02 2.02 34.41
N ASP A 162 -24.48 3.18 34.67
CA ASP A 162 -25.14 4.24 35.46
C ASP A 162 -26.18 5.06 34.66
N ASP A 163 -26.14 4.97 33.32
CA ASP A 163 -27.19 5.46 32.44
C ASP A 163 -28.27 4.39 32.28
N LYS A 164 -29.40 4.56 32.99
CA LYS A 164 -30.55 3.63 33.04
C LYS A 164 -31.31 3.45 31.69
N SER A 165 -30.66 3.60 30.56
CA SER A 165 -31.23 3.28 29.24
C SER A 165 -30.61 1.98 28.72
N GLY A 166 -31.38 0.90 28.82
CA GLY A 166 -30.93 -0.49 28.60
C GLY A 166 -30.30 -0.74 27.24
N MET A 167 -29.03 -1.03 27.26
CA MET A 167 -28.27 -1.55 26.14
C MET A 167 -28.15 -3.08 26.28
N GLN A 168 -28.81 -3.80 25.41
CA GLN A 168 -28.55 -5.24 25.27
C GLN A 168 -27.50 -5.45 24.17
N VAL A 169 -26.33 -5.97 24.56
CA VAL A 169 -25.27 -6.37 23.65
C VAL A 169 -25.52 -7.83 23.24
N GLY A 170 -25.95 -8.05 22.03
CA GLY A 170 -26.05 -9.38 21.44
C GLY A 170 -24.69 -9.94 21.06
N LYS A 171 -24.39 -11.11 21.58
CA LYS A 171 -23.18 -11.90 21.28
C LYS A 171 -23.35 -12.57 19.92
N ASN A 172 -22.59 -12.17 18.90
CA ASN A 172 -22.43 -13.02 17.71
C ASN A 172 -20.95 -13.28 17.42
N ILE A 173 -20.59 -14.55 17.62
CA ILE A 173 -19.32 -15.15 17.30
C ILE A 173 -19.40 -15.68 15.86
N GLY A 174 -18.46 -15.25 15.04
CA GLY A 174 -17.95 -15.88 13.83
C GLY A 174 -18.91 -16.56 12.86
N GLY A 175 -19.03 -16.03 11.65
CA GLY A 175 -19.65 -16.73 10.51
C GLY A 175 -20.15 -15.76 9.45
N ASN A 176 -19.70 -15.95 8.22
CA ASN A 176 -20.21 -15.31 7.02
C ASN A 176 -21.74 -15.43 6.91
N ASN A 177 -22.47 -14.42 7.42
CA ASN A 177 -23.87 -14.24 7.03
C ASN A 177 -24.32 -12.81 7.36
N GLN A 178 -24.58 -12.03 6.32
CA GLN A 178 -25.21 -10.70 6.38
C GLN A 178 -26.70 -10.82 6.76
N LYS A 179 -27.00 -11.15 7.99
CA LYS A 179 -28.37 -10.98 8.56
C LYS A 179 -28.24 -10.69 10.05
N GLY A 180 -28.49 -9.44 10.41
CA GLY A 180 -28.64 -9.01 11.80
C GLY A 180 -27.90 -7.71 12.09
N ARG A 181 -28.43 -6.59 11.60
CA ARG A 181 -28.08 -5.28 12.15
C ARG A 181 -28.69 -5.18 13.53
N GLU A 182 -27.93 -5.43 14.58
CA GLU A 182 -28.31 -4.96 15.90
C GLU A 182 -28.19 -3.42 15.94
N LYS A 183 -29.31 -2.77 16.24
CA LYS A 183 -29.33 -1.37 16.59
C LYS A 183 -28.61 -1.18 17.92
N ILE A 184 -27.47 -0.49 17.90
CA ILE A 184 -26.88 0.06 19.10
C ILE A 184 -27.80 1.19 19.54
N SER A 185 -28.58 0.98 20.59
CA SER A 185 -29.50 1.99 21.12
C SER A 185 -28.74 2.99 21.97
N GLY A 186 -28.78 4.23 21.56
CA GLY A 186 -28.44 5.50 22.13
C GLY A 186 -27.77 5.58 23.50
N GLY A 187 -26.47 5.86 23.48
CA GLY A 187 -25.72 6.46 24.56
C GLY A 187 -24.61 7.32 23.91
N VAL A 188 -24.25 8.43 24.53
CA VAL A 188 -23.14 9.29 24.09
C VAL A 188 -21.82 8.54 24.35
N GLY A 189 -21.48 7.62 23.46
CA GLY A 189 -20.22 6.89 23.50
C GLY A 189 -19.24 7.50 22.50
N ARG A 190 -17.95 7.43 22.81
CA ARG A 190 -16.89 7.82 21.87
C ARG A 190 -16.62 6.70 20.88
N VAL A 191 -16.27 7.07 19.66
CA VAL A 191 -15.84 6.14 18.61
C VAL A 191 -14.33 6.28 18.41
N TYR A 192 -13.67 5.16 18.21
CA TYR A 192 -12.23 5.10 17.96
C TYR A 192 -11.95 4.37 16.65
N PHE A 193 -10.97 4.84 15.91
CA PHE A 193 -10.34 4.12 14.80
C PHE A 193 -8.85 4.00 15.06
N GLU A 194 -8.34 2.77 15.14
CA GLU A 194 -6.92 2.48 15.41
C GLU A 194 -6.36 3.22 16.63
N GLY A 195 -7.18 3.31 17.67
CA GLY A 195 -6.84 3.97 18.94
C GLY A 195 -7.00 5.49 18.96
N GLU A 196 -7.42 6.11 17.86
CA GLU A 196 -7.70 7.53 17.76
C GLU A 196 -9.21 7.80 17.80
N GLU A 197 -9.61 8.81 18.55
CA GLU A 197 -11.02 9.20 18.69
C GLU A 197 -11.52 9.90 17.42
N LEU A 198 -12.70 9.49 16.95
CA LEU A 198 -13.43 10.21 15.91
C LEU A 198 -14.21 11.35 16.57
N ALA A 199 -13.77 12.57 16.37
CA ALA A 199 -14.40 13.74 16.98
C ALA A 199 -15.88 13.88 16.58
N ASP A 200 -16.77 14.03 17.56
CA ASP A 200 -18.21 14.25 17.40
C ASP A 200 -18.97 13.15 16.64
N ALA A 201 -18.43 11.92 16.55
CA ALA A 201 -19.10 10.83 15.87
C ALA A 201 -20.24 10.25 16.70
N ASP A 202 -21.41 10.10 16.09
CA ASP A 202 -22.54 9.40 16.70
C ASP A 202 -22.41 7.88 16.47
N VAL A 203 -22.17 7.15 17.55
CA VAL A 203 -22.00 5.68 17.53
C VAL A 203 -23.22 4.97 16.91
N ALA A 204 -24.45 5.45 17.22
CA ALA A 204 -25.68 4.78 16.85
C ALA A 204 -25.95 4.79 15.33
N SER A 205 -25.46 5.80 14.64
CA SER A 205 -25.65 6.02 13.20
C SER A 205 -24.42 5.74 12.37
N LEU A 206 -23.29 5.36 13.01
CA LEU A 206 -22.03 5.13 12.31
C LEU A 206 -22.12 3.95 11.33
N ARG A 207 -21.70 4.18 10.09
CA ARG A 207 -21.67 3.19 9.02
C ARG A 207 -20.61 3.53 7.98
N TYR A 208 -20.26 2.56 7.16
CA TYR A 208 -19.39 2.80 6.00
C TYR A 208 -20.10 3.67 4.95
N VAL A 209 -19.33 4.56 4.33
CA VAL A 209 -19.69 5.15 3.04
C VAL A 209 -19.70 4.04 1.99
N LYS A 210 -20.58 4.14 1.00
CA LYS A 210 -20.66 3.15 -0.08
C LYS A 210 -19.80 3.57 -1.26
N ASP A 211 -19.29 2.58 -2.02
CA ASP A 211 -18.73 2.82 -3.34
C ASP A 211 -19.84 2.91 -4.40
N VAL A 212 -19.47 3.23 -5.63
CA VAL A 212 -20.39 3.31 -6.79
C VAL A 212 -21.16 2.02 -7.07
N ARG A 213 -20.70 0.88 -6.54
CA ARG A 213 -21.35 -0.44 -6.65
C ARG A 213 -22.16 -0.81 -5.43
N GLY A 214 -22.30 0.10 -4.46
CA GLY A 214 -23.01 -0.14 -3.19
C GLY A 214 -22.24 -0.98 -2.16
N ARG A 215 -20.95 -1.27 -2.38
CA ARG A 215 -20.10 -1.98 -1.42
C ARG A 215 -19.59 -1.00 -0.36
N ASN A 216 -19.23 -1.52 0.80
CA ASN A 216 -18.65 -0.72 1.87
C ASN A 216 -17.26 -0.22 1.48
N SER A 217 -16.98 1.08 1.75
CA SER A 217 -15.62 1.59 1.83
C SER A 217 -14.88 0.92 3.01
N ASP A 218 -13.55 0.83 2.93
CA ASP A 218 -12.78 0.30 4.07
C ASP A 218 -12.41 1.38 5.10
N PHE A 219 -12.31 2.66 4.67
CA PHE A 219 -11.78 3.74 5.51
C PHE A 219 -12.66 4.98 5.59
N TYR A 220 -13.63 5.15 4.64
CA TYR A 220 -14.59 6.24 4.74
C TYR A 220 -15.82 5.77 5.51
N VAL A 221 -16.12 6.47 6.60
CA VAL A 221 -17.30 6.22 7.43
C VAL A 221 -18.10 7.50 7.62
N THR A 222 -19.38 7.36 7.97
CA THR A 222 -20.29 8.48 8.27
C THR A 222 -21.20 8.12 9.42
N ASP A 223 -21.52 9.12 10.22
CA ASP A 223 -22.59 9.08 11.23
C ASP A 223 -23.94 9.60 10.67
N GLY A 224 -24.03 9.83 9.37
CA GLY A 224 -25.21 10.42 8.72
C GLY A 224 -25.21 11.94 8.66
N ARG A 225 -24.28 12.60 9.31
CA ARG A 225 -24.04 14.06 9.25
C ARG A 225 -22.62 14.36 8.82
N ASN A 226 -21.67 13.81 9.54
CA ASN A 226 -20.25 13.99 9.33
C ASN A 226 -19.70 12.82 8.52
N VAL A 227 -18.60 13.07 7.84
CA VAL A 227 -17.83 12.07 7.09
C VAL A 227 -16.43 12.03 7.67
N TYR A 228 -15.88 10.84 7.79
CA TYR A 228 -14.54 10.62 8.33
C TYR A 228 -13.72 9.75 7.37
N PHE A 229 -12.45 10.08 7.25
CA PHE A 229 -11.45 9.19 6.68
C PHE A 229 -10.54 8.71 7.81
N LYS A 230 -10.59 7.42 8.11
CA LYS A 230 -9.96 6.86 9.32
C LYS A 230 -10.50 7.57 10.55
N SER A 231 -9.64 8.23 11.35
CA SER A 231 -10.04 9.03 12.52
C SER A 231 -10.34 10.52 12.19
N SER A 232 -9.91 10.98 11.01
CA SER A 232 -10.00 12.41 10.65
C SER A 232 -11.38 12.78 10.12
N ARG A 233 -12.02 13.78 10.72
CA ARG A 233 -13.27 14.35 10.23
C ARG A 233 -13.00 15.21 8.99
N LEU A 234 -13.78 14.99 7.93
CA LEU A 234 -13.71 15.78 6.71
C LEU A 234 -14.61 17.01 6.78
N ALA A 235 -14.29 18.04 5.99
CA ALA A 235 -15.12 19.25 5.89
C ALA A 235 -16.47 18.98 5.21
N VAL A 236 -16.51 18.02 4.27
CA VAL A 236 -17.75 17.63 3.58
C VAL A 236 -18.77 17.01 4.55
N LYS A 237 -20.04 17.35 4.35
CA LYS A 237 -21.15 16.72 5.05
C LYS A 237 -21.65 15.51 4.28
N PHE A 238 -22.18 14.54 4.99
CA PHE A 238 -22.79 13.38 4.35
C PHE A 238 -24.04 13.78 3.56
N THR A 239 -24.10 13.31 2.32
CA THR A 239 -25.28 13.34 1.46
C THR A 239 -25.55 11.94 0.92
N PRO A 240 -26.77 11.64 0.46
CA PRO A 240 -27.09 10.34 -0.15
C PRO A 240 -26.29 10.04 -1.44
N THR A 241 -25.76 11.06 -2.10
CA THR A 241 -24.98 10.96 -3.35
C THR A 241 -23.49 10.82 -3.09
N LEU A 242 -23.02 11.13 -1.89
CA LEU A 242 -21.61 10.96 -1.51
C LEU A 242 -21.19 9.49 -1.56
N HIS A 243 -20.14 9.19 -2.28
CA HIS A 243 -19.65 7.81 -2.43
C HIS A 243 -18.14 7.74 -2.61
N GLU A 244 -17.55 6.57 -2.32
CA GLU A 244 -16.19 6.27 -2.75
C GLU A 244 -16.17 6.03 -4.25
N ALA A 245 -15.61 6.98 -5.00
CA ALA A 245 -15.59 6.96 -6.46
C ALA A 245 -14.63 5.89 -6.99
N ALA A 246 -13.49 5.71 -6.34
CA ALA A 246 -12.48 4.74 -6.73
C ALA A 246 -11.52 4.42 -5.59
N ASN A 247 -10.94 3.20 -5.65
CA ASN A 247 -9.66 2.87 -5.03
C ASN A 247 -8.68 2.62 -6.19
N PHE A 248 -7.82 3.56 -6.44
CA PHE A 248 -6.98 3.56 -7.63
C PHE A 248 -5.52 3.90 -7.29
N GLY A 249 -4.58 3.06 -7.71
CA GLY A 249 -3.17 3.24 -7.37
C GLY A 249 -2.87 3.19 -5.85
N GLY A 250 -3.78 2.62 -5.05
CA GLY A 250 -3.70 2.58 -3.59
C GLY A 250 -4.17 3.86 -2.91
N VAL A 251 -4.70 4.83 -3.65
CA VAL A 251 -5.38 6.04 -3.16
C VAL A 251 -6.88 5.83 -3.21
N ARG A 252 -7.59 6.25 -2.17
CA ARG A 252 -9.05 6.18 -2.06
C ARG A 252 -9.66 7.54 -2.32
N TYR A 253 -10.51 7.60 -3.32
CA TYR A 253 -11.16 8.84 -3.75
C TYR A 253 -12.61 8.87 -3.31
N LEU A 254 -12.97 9.88 -2.54
CA LEU A 254 -14.35 10.19 -2.18
C LEU A 254 -14.84 11.33 -3.07
N LEU A 255 -16.05 11.22 -3.58
CA LEU A 255 -16.68 12.23 -4.45
C LEU A 255 -18.08 12.57 -3.93
N GLU A 256 -18.39 13.87 -3.84
CA GLU A 256 -19.74 14.39 -3.71
C GLU A 256 -20.15 15.00 -5.06
N PRO A 257 -20.95 14.31 -5.86
CA PRO A 257 -21.24 14.75 -7.23
C PRO A 257 -22.01 16.08 -7.33
N ALA A 258 -22.85 16.39 -6.34
CA ALA A 258 -23.68 17.61 -6.41
C ALA A 258 -22.85 18.88 -6.22
N SER A 259 -21.82 18.85 -5.38
CA SER A 259 -20.89 19.97 -5.16
C SER A 259 -19.60 19.86 -5.97
N GLY A 260 -19.31 18.67 -6.50
CA GLY A 260 -18.04 18.37 -7.15
C GLY A 260 -16.85 18.39 -6.21
N VAL A 261 -17.04 18.15 -4.91
CA VAL A 261 -15.95 18.06 -3.92
C VAL A 261 -15.35 16.66 -3.99
N VAL A 262 -14.01 16.60 -4.02
CA VAL A 262 -13.25 15.36 -4.07
C VAL A 262 -12.24 15.33 -2.92
N TYR A 263 -12.05 14.15 -2.34
CA TYR A 263 -10.97 13.83 -1.40
C TYR A 263 -10.13 12.67 -1.92
N ALA A 264 -8.82 12.76 -1.75
CA ALA A 264 -7.89 11.65 -1.96
C ALA A 264 -7.25 11.29 -0.61
N ASP A 265 -7.48 10.06 -0.12
CA ASP A 265 -7.02 9.60 1.21
C ASP A 265 -7.31 10.60 2.34
N GLY A 266 -8.46 11.27 2.29
CA GLY A 266 -8.90 12.26 3.28
C GLY A 266 -8.41 13.69 3.04
N HIS A 267 -7.59 13.94 2.03
CA HIS A 267 -7.14 15.28 1.63
C HIS A 267 -8.07 15.86 0.57
N GLU A 268 -8.62 17.04 0.85
CA GLU A 268 -9.52 17.73 -0.07
C GLU A 268 -8.77 18.27 -1.28
N PHE A 269 -9.36 18.10 -2.46
CA PHE A 269 -8.88 18.78 -3.66
C PHE A 269 -9.08 20.28 -3.53
N ALA A 270 -8.19 21.06 -4.15
CA ALA A 270 -8.23 22.51 -4.11
C ALA A 270 -9.60 23.06 -4.52
N PRO A 271 -10.34 23.72 -3.62
CA PRO A 271 -11.74 24.11 -3.86
C PRO A 271 -11.90 25.20 -4.93
N GLU A 272 -10.87 25.96 -5.22
CA GLU A 272 -10.84 26.99 -6.29
C GLU A 272 -11.02 26.43 -7.69
N PHE A 273 -10.70 25.15 -7.90
CA PHE A 273 -10.85 24.46 -9.18
C PHE A 273 -12.09 23.54 -9.23
N ALA A 274 -12.88 23.53 -8.16
CA ALA A 274 -14.16 22.81 -8.16
C ALA A 274 -15.20 23.51 -9.08
N PRO A 275 -16.23 22.81 -9.55
CA PRO A 275 -16.58 21.43 -9.25
C PRO A 275 -15.73 20.42 -10.02
N TYR A 276 -15.39 19.31 -9.34
CA TYR A 276 -14.71 18.20 -9.98
C TYR A 276 -15.67 17.09 -10.39
N SER A 277 -15.33 16.42 -11.47
CA SER A 277 -16.01 15.19 -11.90
C SER A 277 -14.97 14.19 -12.42
N LEU A 278 -15.25 12.92 -12.24
CA LEU A 278 -14.37 11.87 -12.77
C LEU A 278 -14.44 11.85 -14.31
N LEU A 279 -13.29 11.95 -14.96
CA LEU A 279 -13.22 12.21 -16.41
C LEU A 279 -13.94 11.15 -17.26
N PHE A 280 -13.83 9.86 -16.87
CA PHE A 280 -14.41 8.75 -17.63
C PHE A 280 -15.52 8.00 -16.88
N GLY A 281 -15.96 8.51 -15.74
CA GLY A 281 -16.94 7.85 -14.87
C GLY A 281 -16.41 6.61 -14.14
N VAL A 282 -15.35 5.97 -14.67
CA VAL A 282 -14.67 4.80 -14.09
C VAL A 282 -13.17 4.89 -14.36
N PRO A 283 -12.32 4.30 -13.52
CA PRO A 283 -10.88 4.22 -13.77
C PRO A 283 -10.59 3.45 -15.08
N SER A 284 -9.77 4.05 -15.95
CA SER A 284 -9.31 3.36 -17.16
C SER A 284 -8.26 2.30 -16.80
N ALA A 285 -8.35 1.12 -17.41
CA ALA A 285 -7.35 0.06 -17.29
C ALA A 285 -5.98 0.48 -17.90
N HIS A 286 -5.98 1.49 -18.76
CA HIS A 286 -4.79 2.05 -19.41
C HIS A 286 -4.34 3.37 -18.78
N ALA A 287 -4.59 3.60 -17.49
CA ALA A 287 -4.18 4.80 -16.78
C ALA A 287 -3.35 4.46 -15.54
N TYR A 288 -2.30 5.23 -15.27
CA TYR A 288 -1.59 5.25 -13.98
C TYR A 288 -2.17 6.31 -13.03
N HIS A 289 -2.92 7.28 -13.57
CA HIS A 289 -3.52 8.37 -12.82
C HIS A 289 -5.03 8.37 -12.99
N LEU A 290 -5.76 8.57 -11.90
CA LEU A 290 -7.19 8.86 -11.97
C LEU A 290 -7.37 10.32 -12.33
N LEU A 291 -8.09 10.60 -13.42
CA LEU A 291 -8.21 11.93 -13.97
C LEU A 291 -9.57 12.56 -13.63
N PHE A 292 -9.54 13.81 -13.22
CA PHE A 292 -10.71 14.61 -12.87
C PHE A 292 -10.79 15.86 -13.75
N ARG A 293 -11.99 16.17 -14.24
CA ARG A 293 -12.28 17.50 -14.79
C ARG A 293 -12.53 18.46 -13.64
N GLY A 294 -11.83 19.56 -13.63
CA GLY A 294 -12.11 20.70 -12.79
C GLY A 294 -12.59 21.90 -13.62
N LYS A 295 -12.71 23.06 -12.99
CA LYS A 295 -13.23 24.30 -13.58
C LYS A 295 -12.45 24.76 -14.81
N ASP A 296 -11.14 24.60 -14.84
CA ASP A 296 -10.22 25.18 -15.83
C ASP A 296 -9.21 24.15 -16.39
N GLY A 297 -9.43 22.86 -16.18
CA GLY A 297 -8.53 21.84 -16.72
C GLY A 297 -8.75 20.45 -16.18
N ILE A 298 -7.80 19.59 -16.50
CA ILE A 298 -7.74 18.20 -16.05
C ILE A 298 -6.74 18.07 -14.91
N TYR A 299 -7.14 17.37 -13.87
CA TYR A 299 -6.40 17.22 -12.63
C TYR A 299 -6.20 15.75 -12.28
N PHE A 300 -5.14 15.45 -11.50
CA PHE A 300 -4.88 14.16 -10.90
C PHE A 300 -4.21 14.32 -9.55
N TRP A 301 -4.33 13.30 -8.70
CA TRP A 301 -3.62 13.26 -7.43
C TRP A 301 -2.30 12.53 -7.60
N GLU A 302 -1.18 13.22 -7.34
CA GLU A 302 0.12 12.58 -7.29
C GLU A 302 0.36 12.02 -5.88
N ARG A 303 0.65 10.72 -5.84
CA ARG A 303 0.99 10.04 -4.61
C ARG A 303 2.51 10.10 -4.40
N ASP A 304 3.00 11.22 -3.94
CA ASP A 304 4.31 11.32 -3.31
C ASP A 304 4.18 11.22 -1.77
N GLU A 305 5.27 11.49 -1.03
CA GLU A 305 5.26 11.41 0.45
C GLU A 305 4.18 12.30 1.11
N ASN A 306 3.78 13.39 0.46
CA ASN A 306 2.81 14.35 0.99
C ASN A 306 1.44 14.29 0.30
N GLY A 307 1.37 13.72 -0.90
CA GLY A 307 0.22 13.74 -1.78
C GLY A 307 -0.12 15.16 -2.29
N GLU A 308 -0.22 15.36 -3.58
CA GLU A 308 -0.45 16.67 -4.18
C GLU A 308 -1.44 16.60 -5.33
N LEU A 309 -2.36 17.59 -5.41
CA LEU A 309 -3.20 17.78 -6.58
C LEU A 309 -2.40 18.49 -7.69
N LYS A 310 -2.27 17.82 -8.84
CA LYS A 310 -1.57 18.37 -10.02
C LYS A 310 -2.50 18.55 -11.21
N ARG A 311 -2.22 19.58 -12.00
CA ARG A 311 -2.90 19.84 -13.26
C ARG A 311 -2.17 19.14 -14.40
N ALA A 312 -2.90 18.30 -15.16
CA ALA A 312 -2.37 17.61 -16.35
C ALA A 312 -2.38 18.49 -17.59
N GLY A 313 -3.36 19.37 -17.73
CA GLY A 313 -3.51 20.26 -18.88
C GLY A 313 -4.86 20.91 -18.96
N ASP A 314 -5.12 21.58 -20.08
CA ASP A 314 -6.44 22.15 -20.38
C ASP A 314 -7.46 21.06 -20.66
N ASP A 315 -8.74 21.35 -20.44
CA ASP A 315 -9.82 20.41 -20.78
C ASP A 315 -10.18 20.55 -22.29
N PRO A 316 -9.86 19.54 -23.09
CA PRO A 316 -10.16 19.56 -24.53
C PRO A 316 -11.57 19.08 -24.86
N LEU A 317 -12.34 18.65 -23.84
CA LEU A 317 -13.57 17.88 -24.05
C LEU A 317 -14.81 18.76 -24.02
N ALA A 318 -15.77 18.45 -24.90
CA ALA A 318 -17.12 18.97 -24.76
C ALA A 318 -17.83 18.40 -23.53
N ASN A 319 -18.97 19.00 -23.16
CA ASN A 319 -19.73 18.56 -21.98
C ASN A 319 -20.22 17.11 -22.08
N GLU A 320 -20.54 16.66 -23.30
CA GLU A 320 -20.98 15.28 -23.52
C GLU A 320 -19.81 14.38 -23.88
N ILE A 321 -19.69 13.29 -23.13
CA ILE A 321 -18.70 12.23 -23.35
C ILE A 321 -19.45 10.92 -23.56
N SER A 322 -19.28 10.32 -24.74
CA SER A 322 -19.89 9.03 -25.09
C SER A 322 -18.84 7.93 -25.08
N PRO A 323 -18.85 7.01 -24.10
CA PRO A 323 -17.86 5.94 -24.02
C PRO A 323 -18.04 4.91 -25.12
N LEU A 324 -16.95 4.49 -25.75
CA LEU A 324 -16.88 3.35 -26.67
C LEU A 324 -16.28 2.12 -25.97
N SER A 325 -15.30 2.34 -25.09
CA SER A 325 -14.71 1.33 -24.20
C SER A 325 -14.26 1.99 -22.90
N GLY A 326 -13.62 1.22 -22.00
CA GLY A 326 -13.04 1.77 -20.75
C GLY A 326 -11.91 2.79 -20.95
N SER A 327 -11.35 2.89 -22.16
CA SER A 327 -10.22 3.79 -22.46
C SER A 327 -10.43 4.64 -23.70
N VAL A 328 -11.55 4.45 -24.42
CA VAL A 328 -11.86 5.16 -25.69
C VAL A 328 -13.24 5.78 -25.62
N PHE A 329 -13.37 7.03 -26.01
CA PHE A 329 -14.64 7.78 -25.99
C PHE A 329 -14.70 8.84 -27.08
N VAL A 330 -15.91 9.32 -27.34
CA VAL A 330 -16.19 10.42 -28.28
C VAL A 330 -16.63 11.64 -27.49
N SER A 331 -16.10 12.81 -27.81
CA SER A 331 -16.52 14.10 -27.28
C SER A 331 -16.36 15.18 -28.33
N GLY A 332 -17.37 16.05 -28.49
CA GLY A 332 -17.35 17.14 -29.45
C GLY A 332 -17.12 16.69 -30.92
N GLY A 333 -17.52 15.47 -31.27
CA GLY A 333 -17.30 14.89 -32.59
C GLY A 333 -15.91 14.31 -32.84
N HIS A 334 -15.03 14.37 -31.84
CA HIS A 334 -13.69 13.77 -31.88
C HIS A 334 -13.60 12.50 -31.04
N THR A 335 -12.75 11.58 -31.45
CA THR A 335 -12.45 10.36 -30.67
C THR A 335 -11.19 10.56 -29.89
N TYR A 336 -11.25 10.19 -28.62
CA TYR A 336 -10.12 10.26 -27.68
C TYR A 336 -9.83 8.89 -27.09
N PHE A 337 -8.57 8.64 -26.76
CA PHE A 337 -8.19 7.43 -26.05
C PHE A 337 -7.10 7.71 -25.02
N VAL A 338 -7.15 6.96 -23.92
CA VAL A 338 -6.18 7.02 -22.85
C VAL A 338 -5.12 5.94 -23.05
N GLN A 339 -3.87 6.31 -22.91
CA GLN A 339 -2.74 5.41 -22.97
C GLN A 339 -1.77 5.72 -21.83
N SER A 340 -0.99 4.74 -21.44
CA SER A 340 0.01 4.89 -20.39
C SER A 340 1.40 4.52 -20.86
N ARG A 341 2.38 5.15 -20.25
CA ARG A 341 3.79 4.88 -20.51
C ARG A 341 4.58 4.90 -19.22
N GLU A 342 5.51 3.95 -19.07
CA GLU A 342 6.54 3.95 -18.03
C GLU A 342 7.88 4.29 -18.63
N ILE A 343 8.59 5.20 -18.00
CA ILE A 343 9.97 5.51 -18.36
C ILE A 343 10.89 4.87 -17.33
N TRP A 344 11.70 3.94 -17.83
CA TRP A 344 12.67 3.23 -17.03
C TRP A 344 14.07 3.73 -17.34
N ARG A 345 14.81 4.12 -16.30
CA ARG A 345 16.23 4.40 -16.41
C ARG A 345 17.06 3.17 -16.06
N ARG A 346 18.22 3.04 -16.66
CA ARG A 346 19.11 1.92 -16.44
C ARG A 346 20.56 2.39 -16.32
N THR A 347 21.27 1.87 -15.30
CA THR A 347 22.72 1.88 -15.22
C THR A 347 23.27 0.48 -15.46
N LYS A 348 24.59 0.30 -15.42
CA LYS A 348 25.23 -1.04 -15.51
C LYS A 348 24.70 -2.03 -14.46
N TYR A 349 24.30 -1.52 -13.29
CA TYR A 349 23.99 -2.35 -12.11
C TYR A 349 22.52 -2.32 -11.69
N ARG A 350 21.72 -1.34 -12.17
CA ARG A 350 20.35 -1.12 -11.69
C ARG A 350 19.45 -0.63 -12.81
N LYS A 351 18.20 -1.12 -12.80
CA LYS A 351 17.08 -0.57 -13.57
C LYS A 351 16.04 -0.06 -12.57
N TRP A 352 15.54 1.16 -12.76
CA TRP A 352 14.49 1.74 -11.90
C TRP A 352 13.48 2.51 -12.74
N LEU A 353 12.27 2.63 -12.18
CA LEU A 353 11.21 3.42 -12.77
C LEU A 353 11.50 4.89 -12.51
N SER A 354 11.62 5.70 -13.57
CA SER A 354 11.86 7.15 -13.49
C SER A 354 10.54 7.92 -13.47
N SER A 355 9.58 7.55 -14.30
CA SER A 355 8.28 8.21 -14.33
C SER A 355 7.18 7.30 -14.87
N ARG A 356 5.95 7.62 -14.48
CA ARG A 356 4.70 7.09 -15.02
C ARG A 356 3.91 8.20 -15.67
N HIS A 357 3.37 7.90 -16.85
CA HIS A 357 2.63 8.84 -17.66
C HIS A 357 1.24 8.27 -17.94
N THR A 358 0.23 9.12 -17.86
CA THR A 358 -1.10 8.87 -18.43
C THR A 358 -1.36 9.96 -19.46
N GLU A 359 -1.50 9.54 -20.70
CA GLU A 359 -1.58 10.40 -21.88
C GLU A 359 -2.98 10.32 -22.47
N LEU A 360 -3.56 11.45 -22.85
CA LEU A 360 -4.76 11.52 -23.65
C LEU A 360 -4.40 11.87 -25.07
N PHE A 361 -4.83 11.03 -26.00
CA PHE A 361 -4.66 11.25 -27.43
C PHE A 361 -5.99 11.52 -28.12
N ARG A 362 -5.96 12.40 -29.12
CA ARG A 362 -7.04 12.58 -30.08
C ARG A 362 -6.75 11.73 -31.30
N LEU A 363 -7.66 10.83 -31.63
CA LEU A 363 -7.58 9.99 -32.82
C LEU A 363 -8.30 10.71 -33.98
N GLU A 364 -7.65 10.84 -35.12
CA GLU A 364 -8.31 11.32 -36.35
C GLU A 364 -9.25 10.24 -36.87
N THR A 365 -10.54 10.54 -36.86
CA THR A 365 -11.61 9.67 -37.35
C THR A 365 -12.56 10.43 -38.25
N SER A 366 -12.98 9.81 -39.35
CA SER A 366 -13.80 10.45 -40.39
C SER A 366 -15.28 10.12 -40.29
N GLU A 367 -15.63 9.05 -39.57
CA GLU A 367 -16.99 8.50 -39.56
C GLU A 367 -17.42 8.05 -38.17
N ARG A 368 -18.69 7.62 -38.06
CA ARG A 368 -19.23 7.04 -36.83
C ARG A 368 -18.66 5.65 -36.60
N TRP A 369 -18.39 5.37 -35.35
CA TRP A 369 -17.93 4.06 -34.92
C TRP A 369 -19.02 2.99 -35.05
N ARG A 370 -18.68 1.88 -35.69
CA ARG A 370 -19.54 0.70 -35.79
C ARG A 370 -18.83 -0.50 -35.10
N LYS A 371 -19.44 -1.01 -34.06
CA LYS A 371 -18.93 -2.20 -33.38
C LYS A 371 -19.06 -3.42 -34.30
N ILE A 372 -17.94 -4.16 -34.47
CA ILE A 372 -17.89 -5.39 -35.25
C ILE A 372 -18.12 -6.59 -34.34
N GLY A 373 -17.43 -6.66 -33.20
CA GLY A 373 -17.55 -7.78 -32.26
C GLY A 373 -16.82 -7.59 -30.98
N LEU A 374 -17.00 -8.53 -30.07
CA LEU A 374 -16.31 -8.62 -28.78
C LEU A 374 -15.12 -9.57 -28.88
N VAL A 375 -14.01 -9.23 -28.24
CA VAL A 375 -12.85 -10.11 -28.09
C VAL A 375 -12.98 -10.89 -26.80
N ARG A 376 -13.03 -12.23 -26.90
CA ARG A 376 -13.24 -13.14 -25.76
C ARG A 376 -14.41 -12.68 -24.87
N ASN A 377 -15.57 -12.52 -25.48
CA ASN A 377 -16.80 -12.07 -24.81
C ASN A 377 -16.65 -10.73 -24.07
N GLY A 378 -15.78 -9.84 -24.58
CA GLY A 378 -15.52 -8.51 -24.03
C GLY A 378 -14.45 -8.45 -22.94
N VAL A 379 -13.95 -9.58 -22.47
CA VAL A 379 -12.88 -9.60 -21.44
C VAL A 379 -11.60 -8.96 -21.96
N TYR A 380 -11.30 -9.15 -23.25
CA TYR A 380 -10.11 -8.57 -23.88
C TYR A 380 -10.41 -7.33 -24.71
N GLY A 381 -11.67 -6.85 -24.71
CA GLY A 381 -12.07 -5.66 -25.41
C GLY A 381 -13.00 -5.93 -26.58
N ALA A 382 -12.91 -5.08 -27.62
CA ALA A 382 -13.82 -5.15 -28.76
C ALA A 382 -13.16 -4.61 -30.04
N VAL A 383 -13.72 -5.02 -31.19
CA VAL A 383 -13.31 -4.55 -32.50
C VAL A 383 -14.36 -3.60 -33.06
N TYR A 384 -13.89 -2.49 -33.61
CA TYR A 384 -14.72 -1.43 -34.19
C TYR A 384 -14.24 -1.07 -35.61
N ALA A 385 -15.15 -0.63 -36.43
CA ALA A 385 -14.85 0.02 -37.70
C ALA A 385 -15.10 1.53 -37.63
N ASN A 386 -14.25 2.30 -38.31
CA ASN A 386 -14.45 3.72 -38.60
C ASN A 386 -14.03 3.98 -40.05
N GLY A 387 -14.99 4.17 -40.91
CA GLY A 387 -14.78 4.18 -42.36
C GLY A 387 -14.30 2.83 -42.86
N ASP A 388 -13.21 2.83 -43.61
CA ASP A 388 -12.53 1.67 -44.18
C ASP A 388 -11.50 1.04 -43.19
N LYS A 389 -11.23 1.69 -42.06
CA LYS A 389 -10.28 1.21 -41.04
C LYS A 389 -10.98 0.40 -39.97
N ILE A 390 -10.27 -0.58 -39.49
CA ILE A 390 -10.69 -1.47 -38.37
C ILE A 390 -9.72 -1.32 -37.21
N TYR A 391 -10.29 -1.23 -36.02
CA TYR A 391 -9.53 -1.01 -34.79
C TYR A 391 -9.89 -2.04 -33.72
N TYR A 392 -8.89 -2.47 -33.00
CA TYR A 392 -9.03 -3.22 -31.75
C TYR A 392 -8.88 -2.28 -30.56
N PHE A 393 -9.90 -2.23 -29.69
CA PHE A 393 -9.88 -1.49 -28.44
C PHE A 393 -9.61 -2.48 -27.31
N ASP A 394 -8.44 -2.38 -26.73
CA ASP A 394 -8.01 -3.27 -25.65
C ASP A 394 -8.71 -2.94 -24.33
N ALA A 395 -9.09 -3.97 -23.56
CA ALA A 395 -9.64 -3.86 -22.22
C ALA A 395 -8.80 -4.58 -21.14
N MET A 396 -7.69 -5.24 -21.50
CA MET A 396 -6.82 -5.96 -20.56
C MET A 396 -6.00 -5.00 -19.70
N GLY A 397 -5.57 -3.87 -20.26
CA GLY A 397 -4.83 -2.84 -19.54
C GLY A 397 -3.33 -3.09 -19.42
N ILE A 398 -2.66 -2.14 -18.77
CA ILE A 398 -1.19 -2.08 -18.66
C ILE A 398 -0.53 -3.30 -17.99
N GLY A 399 -1.23 -4.00 -17.15
CA GLY A 399 -0.70 -5.19 -16.47
C GLY A 399 -0.44 -6.39 -17.38
N GLN A 400 -0.97 -6.38 -18.60
CA GLN A 400 -0.92 -7.50 -19.56
C GLN A 400 0.17 -7.35 -20.64
N LEU A 401 1.10 -6.41 -20.48
CA LEU A 401 2.17 -6.09 -21.45
C LEU A 401 1.66 -5.50 -22.78
N ILE A 402 0.42 -5.05 -22.83
CA ILE A 402 -0.15 -4.30 -23.96
C ILE A 402 -0.05 -2.83 -23.58
N ASN A 403 0.73 -2.07 -24.36
CA ASN A 403 1.07 -0.71 -24.01
C ASN A 403 0.06 0.31 -24.55
N SER A 404 -0.67 -0.03 -25.62
CA SER A 404 -1.66 0.85 -26.24
C SER A 404 -3.07 0.36 -25.95
N SER A 405 -4.00 1.29 -25.79
CA SER A 405 -5.43 0.98 -25.64
C SER A 405 -6.15 0.82 -26.98
N VAL A 406 -5.55 1.30 -28.09
CA VAL A 406 -6.11 1.27 -29.44
C VAL A 406 -5.07 0.79 -30.41
N TYR A 407 -5.45 -0.20 -31.22
CA TYR A 407 -4.64 -0.75 -32.32
C TYR A 407 -5.42 -0.69 -33.63
N GLU A 408 -4.78 -0.25 -34.72
CA GLU A 408 -5.27 -0.43 -36.06
C GLU A 408 -5.01 -1.87 -36.54
N ILE A 409 -6.01 -2.56 -37.05
CA ILE A 409 -5.89 -3.91 -37.60
C ILE A 409 -5.48 -3.79 -39.05
N THR A 410 -4.30 -4.25 -39.41
CA THR A 410 -3.73 -4.17 -40.76
C THR A 410 -4.07 -5.40 -41.62
N ASP A 411 -4.39 -6.53 -40.97
CA ASP A 411 -4.78 -7.77 -41.63
C ASP A 411 -6.25 -8.09 -41.33
N PRO A 412 -7.14 -8.08 -42.34
CA PRO A 412 -8.56 -8.42 -42.16
C PRO A 412 -8.81 -9.80 -41.52
N ALA A 413 -7.92 -10.76 -41.70
CA ALA A 413 -8.04 -12.09 -41.12
C ALA A 413 -8.01 -12.05 -39.59
N VAL A 414 -7.27 -11.10 -39.01
CA VAL A 414 -7.19 -10.88 -37.56
C VAL A 414 -8.54 -10.50 -36.98
N THR A 415 -9.35 -9.72 -37.72
CA THR A 415 -10.71 -9.37 -37.29
C THR A 415 -11.57 -10.59 -37.03
N GLN A 416 -11.50 -11.60 -37.91
CA GLN A 416 -12.28 -12.83 -37.77
C GLN A 416 -11.76 -13.68 -36.57
N ILE A 417 -10.44 -13.67 -36.33
CA ILE A 417 -9.86 -14.37 -35.18
C ILE A 417 -10.29 -13.72 -33.88
N LEU A 418 -10.16 -12.40 -33.78
CA LEU A 418 -10.45 -11.64 -32.54
C LEU A 418 -11.96 -11.66 -32.21
N THR A 419 -12.84 -11.59 -33.20
CA THR A 419 -14.30 -11.52 -33.02
C THR A 419 -14.99 -12.88 -33.08
N ARG A 420 -14.22 -13.98 -33.10
CA ARG A 420 -14.79 -15.34 -33.03
C ARG A 420 -15.70 -15.48 -31.80
N PRO A 421 -16.89 -16.06 -31.96
CA PRO A 421 -17.77 -16.35 -30.82
C PRO A 421 -17.01 -17.13 -29.73
N TYR A 422 -17.23 -16.72 -28.48
CA TYR A 422 -16.58 -17.38 -27.33
C TYR A 422 -17.04 -18.85 -27.25
N ASP A 423 -16.10 -19.76 -27.25
CA ASP A 423 -16.32 -21.17 -27.05
C ASP A 423 -15.64 -21.62 -25.75
N PRO A 424 -16.41 -22.02 -24.70
CA PRO A 424 -15.81 -22.45 -23.43
C PRO A 424 -14.97 -23.73 -23.54
N ARG A 425 -15.08 -24.47 -24.64
CA ARG A 425 -14.31 -25.71 -24.92
C ARG A 425 -13.33 -25.56 -26.07
N GLY A 426 -13.41 -24.46 -26.82
CA GLY A 426 -12.62 -24.20 -28.00
C GLY A 426 -11.41 -23.30 -27.74
N LYS A 427 -10.61 -23.12 -28.80
CA LYS A 427 -9.47 -22.19 -28.79
C LYS A 427 -9.98 -20.76 -28.96
N ASN A 428 -10.09 -20.01 -27.86
CA ASN A 428 -10.38 -18.58 -27.91
C ASN A 428 -9.07 -17.80 -28.02
N PRO A 429 -9.10 -16.55 -28.53
CA PRO A 429 -7.92 -15.69 -28.51
C PRO A 429 -7.39 -15.52 -27.07
N SER A 430 -6.10 -15.79 -26.88
CA SER A 430 -5.37 -15.58 -25.63
C SER A 430 -4.66 -14.22 -25.65
N ASP A 431 -4.18 -13.78 -24.51
CA ASP A 431 -3.30 -12.62 -24.41
C ASP A 431 -1.98 -12.81 -25.16
N GLU A 432 -1.49 -14.05 -25.24
CA GLU A 432 -0.31 -14.41 -25.98
C GLU A 432 -0.53 -14.30 -27.50
N ASP A 433 -1.68 -14.76 -28.01
CA ASP A 433 -2.06 -14.60 -29.42
C ASP A 433 -2.10 -13.10 -29.81
N ILE A 434 -2.68 -12.25 -28.95
CA ILE A 434 -2.75 -10.80 -29.21
C ILE A 434 -1.35 -10.17 -29.22
N ARG A 435 -0.47 -10.57 -28.30
CA ARG A 435 0.94 -10.10 -28.29
C ARG A 435 1.71 -10.52 -29.55
N GLU A 436 1.46 -11.71 -30.02
CA GLU A 436 2.08 -12.20 -31.26
C GLU A 436 1.57 -11.38 -32.46
N MET A 437 0.27 -11.12 -32.57
CA MET A 437 -0.31 -10.24 -33.60
C MET A 437 0.30 -8.82 -33.56
N ILE A 438 0.58 -8.27 -32.37
CA ILE A 438 1.26 -6.98 -32.22
C ILE A 438 2.71 -7.08 -32.72
N LYS A 439 3.42 -8.14 -32.35
CA LYS A 439 4.82 -8.38 -32.73
C LYS A 439 4.97 -8.59 -34.24
N GLU A 440 4.01 -9.24 -34.87
CA GLU A 440 3.98 -9.47 -36.32
C GLU A 440 3.48 -8.26 -37.10
N GLY A 441 3.08 -7.18 -36.44
CA GLY A 441 2.58 -5.95 -37.08
C GLY A 441 1.17 -6.07 -37.64
N GLN A 442 0.41 -7.09 -37.23
CA GLN A 442 -1.00 -7.26 -37.61
C GLN A 442 -1.91 -6.33 -36.79
N LEU A 443 -1.48 -6.00 -35.56
CA LEU A 443 -2.04 -4.99 -34.67
C LEU A 443 -0.99 -3.89 -34.47
N VAL A 444 -1.24 -2.72 -35.04
CA VAL A 444 -0.33 -1.56 -34.96
C VAL A 444 -0.94 -0.52 -34.02
N PRO A 445 -0.18 -0.02 -33.01
CA PRO A 445 -0.68 1.05 -32.15
C PRO A 445 -1.20 2.22 -32.95
N ALA A 446 -2.42 2.65 -32.66
CA ALA A 446 -3.05 3.76 -33.36
C ALA A 446 -2.29 5.06 -33.09
N LYS A 447 -2.10 5.86 -34.13
CA LYS A 447 -1.48 7.18 -34.01
C LYS A 447 -2.54 8.21 -33.66
N GLY A 448 -2.27 9.00 -32.62
CA GLY A 448 -3.10 10.11 -32.21
C GLY A 448 -2.26 11.36 -31.94
N GLU A 449 -2.92 12.51 -31.90
CA GLU A 449 -2.33 13.75 -31.41
C GLU A 449 -2.39 13.77 -29.90
N LEU A 450 -1.24 13.98 -29.22
CA LEU A 450 -1.18 14.12 -27.77
C LEU A 450 -1.89 15.42 -27.35
N VAL A 451 -2.86 15.32 -26.46
CA VAL A 451 -3.69 16.43 -26.00
C VAL A 451 -3.21 16.94 -24.65
N PHE A 452 -3.04 16.04 -23.69
CA PHE A 452 -2.41 16.33 -22.39
C PHE A 452 -1.73 15.08 -21.82
N GLU A 453 -0.91 15.29 -20.79
CA GLU A 453 -0.15 14.26 -20.13
C GLU A 453 -0.14 14.49 -18.60
N ALA A 454 -0.55 13.49 -17.82
CA ALA A 454 -0.35 13.43 -16.37
C ALA A 454 0.93 12.64 -16.07
N VAL A 455 1.84 13.23 -15.30
CA VAL A 455 3.17 12.67 -15.05
C VAL A 455 3.47 12.60 -13.57
N SER A 456 3.81 11.39 -13.08
CA SER A 456 4.44 11.18 -11.78
C SER A 456 5.91 10.83 -11.95
N SER A 457 6.79 11.52 -11.23
CA SER A 457 8.24 11.36 -11.30
C SER A 457 8.80 10.72 -10.04
N TYR A 458 9.74 9.77 -10.20
CA TYR A 458 10.35 8.99 -9.12
C TYR A 458 11.87 9.18 -9.04
N ASP A 459 12.38 10.30 -9.55
CA ASP A 459 13.83 10.55 -9.67
C ASP A 459 14.55 10.85 -8.33
N GLY A 460 13.80 10.96 -7.22
CA GLY A 460 14.35 11.34 -5.90
C GLY A 460 15.25 10.31 -5.21
N GLU A 461 15.19 9.02 -5.60
CA GLU A 461 15.94 7.96 -4.91
C GLU A 461 17.44 7.89 -5.24
N GLU A 462 17.91 8.54 -6.31
CA GLU A 462 19.33 8.45 -6.70
C GLU A 462 20.27 9.15 -5.71
N ARG A 463 19.83 10.24 -5.09
CA ARG A 463 20.67 11.00 -4.14
C ARG A 463 21.03 10.17 -2.90
N TYR A 464 20.12 9.34 -2.41
CA TYR A 464 20.36 8.53 -1.22
C TYR A 464 21.32 7.36 -1.49
N ALA A 465 21.23 6.70 -2.65
CA ALA A 465 22.11 5.59 -3.00
C ALA A 465 23.59 6.01 -3.05
N LEU A 466 23.90 7.20 -3.60
CA LEU A 466 25.26 7.72 -3.68
C LEU A 466 25.86 7.97 -2.28
N TRP A 467 25.09 8.57 -1.39
CA TRP A 467 25.52 8.84 -0.01
C TRP A 467 25.70 7.56 0.81
N VAL A 468 24.86 6.55 0.58
CA VAL A 468 25.01 5.23 1.21
C VAL A 468 26.28 4.55 0.74
N PHE A 469 26.58 4.54 -0.58
CA PHE A 469 27.83 3.98 -1.11
C PHE A 469 29.07 4.70 -0.59
N LEU A 470 29.03 6.03 -0.50
CA LEU A 470 30.14 6.81 0.05
C LEU A 470 30.37 6.51 1.54
N GLY A 471 29.29 6.40 2.32
CA GLY A 471 29.34 6.04 3.74
C GLY A 471 29.92 4.64 3.97
N VAL A 472 29.50 3.67 3.16
CA VAL A 472 30.02 2.28 3.20
C VAL A 472 31.51 2.24 2.86
N ALA A 473 31.94 2.98 1.82
CA ALA A 473 33.34 3.03 1.42
C ALA A 473 34.23 3.65 2.51
N ILE A 474 33.76 4.74 3.15
CA ILE A 474 34.46 5.37 4.28
C ILE A 474 34.54 4.42 5.48
N LEU A 475 33.46 3.72 5.81
CA LEU A 475 33.43 2.77 6.92
C LEU A 475 34.37 1.60 6.66
N ALA A 476 34.40 1.03 5.46
CA ALA A 476 35.32 -0.01 5.06
C ALA A 476 36.77 0.42 5.16
N ALA A 477 37.10 1.67 4.80
CA ALA A 477 38.42 2.25 4.93
C ALA A 477 38.86 2.41 6.41
N ILE A 478 37.91 2.84 7.28
CA ILE A 478 38.16 2.98 8.73
C ILE A 478 38.42 1.60 9.38
N ILE A 479 37.59 0.60 9.03
CA ILE A 479 37.72 -0.77 9.52
C ILE A 479 39.05 -1.37 9.02
N GLY A 480 39.39 -1.19 7.76
CA GLY A 480 40.67 -1.63 7.18
C GLY A 480 41.88 -1.06 7.93
N LYS A 481 41.88 0.23 8.21
CA LYS A 481 42.93 0.89 9.04
C LYS A 481 43.00 0.37 10.47
N ALA A 482 41.85 0.11 11.09
CA ALA A 482 41.80 -0.44 12.44
C ALA A 482 42.36 -1.87 12.51
N PHE A 483 42.11 -2.70 11.49
CA PHE A 483 42.71 -4.02 11.35
C PHE A 483 44.23 -3.98 11.12
N GLU A 484 44.70 -3.07 10.27
CA GLU A 484 46.14 -2.89 10.07
C GLU A 484 46.86 -2.42 11.35
N SER A 485 46.28 -1.49 12.09
CA SER A 485 46.84 -1.03 13.35
C SER A 485 46.92 -2.13 14.41
N ARG A 486 45.92 -3.02 14.47
CA ARG A 486 45.93 -4.21 15.35
C ARG A 486 47.00 -5.26 14.93
N LYS A 487 47.22 -5.44 13.62
CA LYS A 487 48.29 -6.31 13.09
C LYS A 487 49.68 -5.77 13.48
N ARG A 488 49.91 -4.46 13.33
CA ARG A 488 51.18 -3.81 13.70
C ARG A 488 51.46 -3.87 15.20
N ALA A 489 50.42 -3.81 16.03
CA ALA A 489 50.58 -3.93 17.51
C ALA A 489 50.91 -5.35 17.98
N LYS A 490 50.64 -6.38 17.19
CA LYS A 490 50.91 -7.80 17.51
C LYS A 490 52.23 -8.32 16.98
N THR A 491 53.02 -7.51 16.22
CA THR A 491 54.36 -7.93 15.76
C THR A 491 55.36 -7.65 16.86
N PRO A 492 55.97 -8.68 17.50
CA PRO A 492 56.94 -8.44 18.53
C PRO A 492 58.15 -7.75 17.94
N LYS A 493 58.59 -6.66 18.56
CA LYS A 493 59.90 -6.02 18.24
C LYS A 493 60.98 -7.06 18.48
N ASN A 494 61.56 -7.60 17.42
CA ASN A 494 62.77 -8.40 17.47
C ASN A 494 63.84 -7.59 18.20
N GLN A 495 64.23 -8.08 19.37
CA GLN A 495 65.39 -7.61 20.13
C GLN A 495 66.63 -7.78 19.26
N THR A 496 67.23 -6.64 18.91
CA THR A 496 68.59 -6.60 18.33
C THR A 496 69.55 -7.21 19.31
N THR A 497 69.97 -8.43 19.07
CA THR A 497 71.10 -9.09 19.75
C THR A 497 72.38 -8.36 19.30
N THR A 498 72.96 -7.58 20.17
CA THR A 498 74.30 -7.03 20.06
C THR A 498 75.28 -8.19 20.10
N LYS A 499 76.00 -8.44 19.00
CA LYS A 499 77.18 -9.30 18.91
C LYS A 499 78.33 -8.75 19.78
N PRO A 500 78.96 -9.55 20.66
CA PRO A 500 80.17 -9.11 21.35
C PRO A 500 81.35 -9.10 20.38
N ARG A 501 82.11 -7.98 20.41
CA ARG A 501 83.43 -7.79 19.73
C ARG A 501 84.43 -8.75 20.31
N GLY A 502 84.84 -9.75 19.54
CA GLY A 502 86.00 -10.57 19.80
C GLY A 502 87.29 -9.78 19.64
N ARG A 503 88.08 -9.80 20.74
CA ARG A 503 89.46 -9.25 20.84
C ARG A 503 90.41 -10.12 20.05
N ALA A 504 91.09 -9.55 19.06
CA ALA A 504 92.22 -10.20 18.42
C ALA A 504 93.44 -10.23 19.37
N LYS A 505 94.03 -11.35 19.59
CA LYS A 505 95.37 -11.52 20.18
C LYS A 505 96.38 -11.74 19.05
N PHE A 506 97.34 -10.82 18.98
CA PHE A 506 98.58 -10.99 18.26
C PHE A 506 99.41 -12.04 18.96
N GLY A 507 100.20 -12.85 18.17
CA GLY A 507 101.28 -13.70 18.69
C GLY A 507 101.93 -14.54 17.61
N ARG A 508 103.07 -14.01 17.09
CA ARG A 508 104.16 -14.61 16.33
C ARG A 508 103.85 -15.34 15.02
#